data_c572c99e87bce4db6f9cfc93b24b19e5
#
_entry.id   c572c99e87bce4db6f9cfc93b24b19e5
#
_cell.length_a   1.000
_cell.length_b   1.000
_cell.length_c   1.000
_cell.angle_alpha   90.00
_cell.angle_beta   90.00
_cell.angle_gamma   90.00
#
_symmetry.space_group_name_H-M   'P 1'
#
loop_
_entity.id
_entity.type
_entity.pdbx_description
1 polymer ?
#
loop_
_entity_poly.entity_id
_entity_poly.type
_entity_poly.pdbx_seq_one_letter_code
_entity_poly.pdbx_strand_id
1 'polypeptide(L)'
;MSPSDNAPMMDLWLVRHGETDFNRELRFQGHLDAPLNALGLQQAQRLGAHLGAQGALPLVVSDLLRTRQTAQPLATQWQTVALTDPLWREQSFGVIEGLTLDEVRDHHPDVVQGWHRHDPDFAPEGGESRHQFHARVMQAVQALLAQSASQGWSSAVVVSHGGVLDMIYRSATGQSLAGPRECLIPNVGLSHVRTDGERFEIVQWGQTAHLDGLPPSAVYPTGAASRV
;
A
#
# COMPACT_ATOMS: atom_id res chain seq x y z
N MET A 1 -12.80 22.22 24.50
CA MET A 1 -12.83 20.92 23.81
C MET A 1 -13.29 21.21 22.39
N SER A 2 -12.39 21.04 21.41
CA SER A 2 -12.73 21.26 20.00
C SER A 2 -13.70 20.16 19.52
N PRO A 3 -14.60 20.46 18.56
CA PRO A 3 -15.57 19.48 18.04
C PRO A 3 -14.96 18.22 17.40
N SER A 4 -13.64 18.21 17.14
CA SER A 4 -12.90 17.12 16.51
C SER A 4 -12.55 15.94 17.44
N ASP A 5 -12.72 16.06 18.76
CA ASP A 5 -12.28 15.01 19.69
C ASP A 5 -13.21 13.78 19.75
N ASN A 6 -14.35 13.77 19.05
CA ASN A 6 -15.37 12.73 19.18
C ASN A 6 -15.91 12.17 17.83
N ALA A 7 -15.19 12.37 16.73
CA ALA A 7 -15.57 11.72 15.47
C ALA A 7 -15.34 10.20 15.59
N PRO A 8 -16.30 9.36 15.12
CA PRO A 8 -16.15 7.91 15.20
C PRO A 8 -14.96 7.48 14.32
N MET A 9 -14.04 6.72 14.93
CA MET A 9 -12.89 6.15 14.23
C MET A 9 -13.34 4.92 13.43
N MET A 10 -12.92 4.84 12.17
CA MET A 10 -13.12 3.67 11.31
C MET A 10 -11.94 2.72 11.41
N ASP A 11 -12.20 1.42 11.46
CA ASP A 11 -11.18 0.37 11.43
C ASP A 11 -10.80 0.03 9.99
N LEU A 12 -9.54 0.29 9.62
CA LEU A 12 -8.99 -0.03 8.30
C LEU A 12 -8.02 -1.21 8.41
N TRP A 13 -8.34 -2.30 7.74
CA TRP A 13 -7.47 -3.45 7.54
C TRP A 13 -6.72 -3.28 6.23
N LEU A 14 -5.47 -2.86 6.32
CA LEU A 14 -4.62 -2.55 5.16
C LEU A 14 -3.78 -3.76 4.79
N VAL A 15 -3.80 -4.12 3.51
CA VAL A 15 -3.05 -5.24 2.96
C VAL A 15 -2.23 -4.77 1.76
N ARG A 16 -0.92 -5.03 1.76
CA ARG A 16 -0.10 -4.89 0.57
C ARG A 16 -0.36 -6.07 -0.37
N HIS A 17 -0.42 -5.84 -1.68
CA HIS A 17 -0.55 -6.90 -2.68
C HIS A 17 0.49 -8.02 -2.51
N GLY A 18 0.19 -9.22 -3.03
CA GLY A 18 1.08 -10.37 -3.07
C GLY A 18 2.32 -10.14 -3.93
N GLU A 19 3.30 -11.04 -3.80
CA GLU A 19 4.56 -10.92 -4.55
C GLU A 19 4.33 -10.95 -6.07
N THR A 20 5.05 -10.09 -6.79
CA THR A 20 5.18 -10.09 -8.25
C THR A 20 6.62 -10.41 -8.63
N ASP A 21 6.90 -10.73 -9.90
CA ASP A 21 8.28 -10.89 -10.37
C ASP A 21 9.06 -9.58 -10.26
N PHE A 22 8.41 -8.43 -10.44
CA PHE A 22 9.04 -7.11 -10.19
C PHE A 22 9.49 -6.94 -8.73
N ASN A 23 8.75 -7.48 -7.75
CA ASN A 23 9.22 -7.47 -6.36
C ASN A 23 10.49 -8.32 -6.20
N ARG A 24 10.50 -9.52 -6.80
CA ARG A 24 11.64 -10.45 -6.72
C ARG A 24 12.87 -9.89 -7.40
N GLU A 25 12.69 -9.18 -8.50
CA GLU A 25 13.77 -8.55 -9.27
C GLU A 25 14.13 -7.15 -8.76
N LEU A 26 13.49 -6.65 -7.70
CA LEU A 26 13.70 -5.32 -7.13
C LEU A 26 13.50 -4.20 -8.15
N ARG A 27 12.50 -4.33 -9.04
CA ARG A 27 12.12 -3.31 -10.03
C ARG A 27 11.05 -2.37 -9.50
N PHE A 28 11.13 -1.11 -9.90
CA PHE A 28 10.08 -0.13 -9.65
C PHE A 28 8.82 -0.48 -10.43
N GLN A 29 7.70 -0.73 -9.76
CA GLN A 29 6.46 -1.14 -10.43
C GLN A 29 5.57 0.04 -10.81
N GLY A 30 5.37 0.97 -9.86
CA GLY A 30 4.48 2.11 -10.06
C GLY A 30 3.10 1.70 -10.59
N HIS A 31 2.72 2.28 -11.72
CA HIS A 31 1.46 2.02 -12.39
C HIS A 31 1.52 0.89 -13.45
N LEU A 32 2.69 0.25 -13.66
CA LEU A 32 2.75 -0.95 -14.50
C LEU A 32 1.83 -2.04 -13.95
N ASP A 33 1.03 -2.64 -14.83
CA ASP A 33 -0.01 -3.60 -14.44
C ASP A 33 0.52 -5.04 -14.40
N ALA A 34 1.54 -5.27 -13.55
CA ALA A 34 2.18 -6.56 -13.36
C ALA A 34 1.27 -7.53 -12.57
N PRO A 35 1.18 -8.82 -12.96
CA PRO A 35 0.46 -9.85 -12.24
C PRO A 35 1.22 -10.32 -10.99
N LEU A 36 0.52 -11.02 -10.09
CA LEU A 36 1.16 -11.81 -9.05
C LEU A 36 1.96 -12.97 -9.67
N ASN A 37 3.10 -13.28 -9.05
CA ASN A 37 3.82 -14.52 -9.37
C ASN A 37 3.23 -15.72 -8.59
N ALA A 38 3.83 -16.89 -8.76
CA ALA A 38 3.34 -18.13 -8.12
C ALA A 38 3.28 -18.02 -6.58
N LEU A 39 4.27 -17.36 -5.96
CA LEU A 39 4.26 -17.13 -4.50
C LEU A 39 3.16 -16.13 -4.11
N GLY A 40 3.02 -15.03 -4.86
CA GLY A 40 1.98 -14.03 -4.60
C GLY A 40 0.56 -14.60 -4.67
N LEU A 41 0.31 -15.53 -5.60
CA LEU A 41 -0.97 -16.25 -5.67
C LEU A 41 -1.21 -17.14 -4.44
N GLN A 42 -0.18 -17.83 -3.92
CA GLN A 42 -0.28 -18.60 -2.68
C GLN A 42 -0.53 -17.70 -1.46
N GLN A 43 0.16 -16.55 -1.40
CA GLN A 43 -0.05 -15.54 -0.36
C GLN A 43 -1.50 -15.03 -0.36
N ALA A 44 -2.06 -14.74 -1.55
CA ALA A 44 -3.45 -14.32 -1.69
C ALA A 44 -4.43 -15.38 -1.19
N GLN A 45 -4.18 -16.67 -1.46
CA GLN A 45 -5.00 -17.78 -0.93
C GLN A 45 -4.95 -17.85 0.59
N ARG A 46 -3.77 -17.63 1.20
CA ARG A 46 -3.61 -17.61 2.67
C ARG A 46 -4.38 -16.45 3.30
N LEU A 47 -4.35 -15.26 2.66
CA LEU A 47 -5.16 -14.11 3.10
C LEU A 47 -6.65 -14.44 3.07
N GLY A 48 -7.13 -15.01 1.95
CA GLY A 48 -8.52 -15.43 1.79
C GLY A 48 -8.94 -16.39 2.90
N ALA A 49 -8.15 -17.42 3.18
CA ALA A 49 -8.42 -18.38 4.24
C ALA A 49 -8.43 -17.72 5.64
N HIS A 50 -7.49 -16.79 5.90
CA HIS A 50 -7.35 -16.14 7.19
C HIS A 50 -8.48 -15.16 7.51
N LEU A 51 -8.76 -14.21 6.60
CA LEU A 51 -9.81 -13.20 6.81
C LEU A 51 -11.21 -13.75 6.48
N GLY A 52 -11.31 -14.70 5.57
CA GLY A 52 -12.59 -15.26 5.15
C GLY A 52 -13.43 -15.84 6.29
N ALA A 53 -12.78 -16.34 7.33
CA ALA A 53 -13.45 -16.87 8.52
C ALA A 53 -13.96 -15.78 9.50
N GLN A 54 -13.58 -14.51 9.31
CA GLN A 54 -13.87 -13.44 10.27
C GLN A 54 -15.17 -12.66 9.95
N GLY A 55 -15.89 -13.04 8.90
CA GLY A 55 -17.07 -12.32 8.44
C GLY A 55 -16.74 -11.27 7.36
N ALA A 56 -17.71 -11.06 6.46
CA ALA A 56 -17.54 -10.15 5.33
C ALA A 56 -17.50 -8.69 5.77
N LEU A 57 -16.50 -7.96 5.27
CA LEU A 57 -16.37 -6.51 5.38
C LEU A 57 -16.39 -5.89 3.98
N PRO A 58 -16.67 -4.59 3.84
CA PRO A 58 -16.42 -3.86 2.62
C PRO A 58 -14.98 -4.07 2.17
N LEU A 59 -14.81 -4.47 0.91
CA LEU A 59 -13.51 -4.77 0.31
C LEU A 59 -13.19 -3.75 -0.77
N VAL A 60 -12.21 -2.89 -0.50
CA VAL A 60 -11.74 -1.85 -1.42
C VAL A 60 -10.37 -2.24 -1.96
N VAL A 61 -10.14 -2.04 -3.24
CA VAL A 61 -8.88 -2.44 -3.88
C VAL A 61 -8.41 -1.37 -4.86
N SER A 62 -7.10 -1.20 -4.97
CA SER A 62 -6.53 -0.52 -6.13
C SER A 62 -6.94 -1.26 -7.42
N ASP A 63 -7.13 -0.56 -8.51
CA ASP A 63 -7.54 -1.14 -9.78
C ASP A 63 -6.43 -1.89 -10.54
N LEU A 64 -5.19 -1.89 -10.02
CA LEU A 64 -4.08 -2.63 -10.61
C LEU A 64 -4.22 -4.15 -10.41
N LEU A 65 -3.79 -4.92 -11.41
CA LEU A 65 -4.02 -6.37 -11.48
C LEU A 65 -3.54 -7.12 -10.23
N ARG A 66 -2.33 -6.82 -9.73
CA ARG A 66 -1.74 -7.46 -8.55
C ARG A 66 -2.58 -7.30 -7.28
N THR A 67 -3.23 -6.16 -7.08
CA THR A 67 -4.13 -5.94 -5.93
C THR A 67 -5.45 -6.65 -6.10
N ARG A 68 -6.01 -6.63 -7.32
CA ARG A 68 -7.24 -7.38 -7.65
C ARG A 68 -7.05 -8.88 -7.48
N GLN A 69 -5.92 -9.43 -7.97
CA GLN A 69 -5.57 -10.83 -7.78
C GLN A 69 -5.35 -11.19 -6.31
N THR A 70 -4.78 -10.28 -5.51
CA THR A 70 -4.62 -10.49 -4.06
C THR A 70 -5.96 -10.54 -3.34
N ALA A 71 -6.91 -9.70 -3.72
CA ALA A 71 -8.23 -9.64 -3.12
C ALA A 71 -9.18 -10.76 -3.57
N GLN A 72 -8.94 -11.36 -4.75
CA GLN A 72 -9.85 -12.31 -5.38
C GLN A 72 -10.25 -13.51 -4.50
N PRO A 73 -9.33 -14.23 -3.81
CA PRO A 73 -9.71 -15.33 -2.93
C PRO A 73 -10.63 -14.90 -1.78
N LEU A 74 -10.37 -13.72 -1.22
CA LEU A 74 -11.17 -13.15 -0.15
C LEU A 74 -12.56 -12.73 -0.65
N ALA A 75 -12.64 -12.05 -1.79
CA ALA A 75 -13.89 -11.67 -2.43
C ALA A 75 -14.77 -12.91 -2.73
N THR A 76 -14.14 -13.99 -3.21
CA THR A 76 -14.83 -15.27 -3.47
C THR A 76 -15.40 -15.86 -2.19
N GLN A 77 -14.63 -15.88 -1.12
CA GLN A 77 -15.04 -16.45 0.16
C GLN A 77 -16.16 -15.66 0.83
N TRP A 78 -16.12 -14.36 0.73
CA TRP A 78 -17.16 -13.45 1.23
C TRP A 78 -18.36 -13.30 0.29
N GLN A 79 -18.31 -13.89 -0.91
CA GLN A 79 -19.33 -13.75 -1.95
C GLN A 79 -19.65 -12.27 -2.23
N THR A 80 -18.60 -11.44 -2.29
CA THR A 80 -18.69 -9.98 -2.48
C THR A 80 -17.93 -9.54 -3.72
N VAL A 81 -18.24 -8.34 -4.18
CA VAL A 81 -17.47 -7.67 -5.24
C VAL A 81 -16.56 -6.63 -4.60
N ALA A 82 -15.27 -6.72 -4.92
CA ALA A 82 -14.32 -5.71 -4.48
C ALA A 82 -14.59 -4.37 -5.21
N LEU A 83 -14.64 -3.30 -4.45
CA LEU A 83 -14.78 -1.94 -4.97
C LEU A 83 -13.42 -1.44 -5.44
N THR A 84 -13.27 -1.23 -6.74
CA THR A 84 -12.02 -0.73 -7.31
C THR A 84 -11.96 0.79 -7.29
N ASP A 85 -10.83 1.34 -6.82
CA ASP A 85 -10.62 2.78 -6.79
C ASP A 85 -9.15 3.11 -7.14
N PRO A 86 -8.90 3.84 -8.26
CA PRO A 86 -7.56 4.26 -8.69
C PRO A 86 -6.82 5.15 -7.69
N LEU A 87 -7.51 5.81 -6.77
CA LEU A 87 -6.86 6.60 -5.72
C LEU A 87 -5.94 5.75 -4.82
N TRP A 88 -6.20 4.43 -4.74
CA TRP A 88 -5.39 3.48 -3.99
C TRP A 88 -4.21 2.89 -4.77
N ARG A 89 -3.90 3.39 -5.99
CA ARG A 89 -2.71 2.97 -6.75
C ARG A 89 -1.41 3.28 -6.01
N GLU A 90 -0.36 2.54 -6.36
CA GLU A 90 1.02 2.84 -5.97
C GLU A 90 1.44 4.23 -6.46
N GLN A 91 2.53 4.78 -5.91
CA GLN A 91 3.17 5.96 -6.46
C GLN A 91 3.51 5.71 -7.94
N SER A 92 3.18 6.66 -8.81
CA SER A 92 3.68 6.64 -10.17
C SER A 92 5.17 7.01 -10.16
N PHE A 93 6.00 6.13 -10.73
CA PHE A 93 7.43 6.38 -10.87
C PHE A 93 7.82 6.86 -12.27
N GLY A 94 6.85 7.05 -13.18
CA GLY A 94 7.08 7.59 -14.51
C GLY A 94 8.13 6.81 -15.29
N VAL A 95 9.11 7.52 -15.83
CA VAL A 95 10.14 6.95 -16.73
C VAL A 95 10.99 5.84 -16.14
N ILE A 96 10.98 5.66 -14.81
CA ILE A 96 11.78 4.60 -14.16
C ILE A 96 10.97 3.34 -13.85
N GLU A 97 9.69 3.30 -14.23
CA GLU A 97 8.89 2.10 -14.05
C GLU A 97 9.45 0.92 -14.86
N GLY A 98 9.56 -0.24 -14.25
CA GLY A 98 10.17 -1.44 -14.82
C GLY A 98 11.67 -1.56 -14.61
N LEU A 99 12.36 -0.51 -14.19
CA LEU A 99 13.82 -0.51 -13.98
C LEU A 99 14.19 -0.98 -12.57
N THR A 100 15.35 -1.60 -12.44
CA THR A 100 16.04 -1.81 -11.17
C THR A 100 16.75 -0.51 -10.73
N LEU A 101 17.18 -0.43 -9.47
CA LEU A 101 17.94 0.74 -9.01
C LEU A 101 19.24 0.96 -9.78
N ASP A 102 19.93 -0.12 -10.17
CA ASP A 102 21.18 0.00 -10.93
C ASP A 102 20.91 0.51 -12.36
N GLU A 103 19.86 0.02 -13.02
CA GLU A 103 19.42 0.54 -14.32
C GLU A 103 18.99 2.03 -14.20
N VAL A 104 18.36 2.45 -13.10
CA VAL A 104 18.03 3.88 -12.86
C VAL A 104 19.30 4.70 -12.70
N ARG A 105 20.32 4.21 -11.99
CA ARG A 105 21.62 4.91 -11.87
C ARG A 105 22.30 5.13 -13.22
N ASP A 106 22.23 4.13 -14.09
CA ASP A 106 22.88 4.17 -15.40
C ASP A 106 22.12 5.05 -16.41
N HIS A 107 20.78 5.01 -16.42
CA HIS A 107 19.98 5.65 -17.43
C HIS A 107 19.29 6.94 -17.00
N HIS A 108 19.07 7.13 -15.70
CA HIS A 108 18.38 8.27 -15.11
C HIS A 108 19.14 8.84 -13.89
N PRO A 109 20.42 9.27 -14.06
CA PRO A 109 21.23 9.77 -12.94
C PRO A 109 20.65 11.04 -12.30
N ASP A 110 19.85 11.81 -13.02
CA ASP A 110 19.10 12.97 -12.53
C ASP A 110 18.04 12.57 -11.48
N VAL A 111 17.38 11.43 -11.66
CA VAL A 111 16.43 10.88 -10.69
C VAL A 111 17.14 10.52 -9.39
N VAL A 112 18.30 9.85 -9.51
CA VAL A 112 19.14 9.50 -8.34
C VAL A 112 19.57 10.75 -7.58
N GLN A 113 20.03 11.79 -8.28
CA GLN A 113 20.39 13.08 -7.67
C GLN A 113 19.18 13.76 -6.99
N GLY A 114 18.00 13.65 -7.59
CA GLY A 114 16.75 14.14 -6.99
C GLY A 114 16.46 13.46 -5.66
N TRP A 115 16.58 12.13 -5.60
CA TRP A 115 16.36 11.37 -4.36
C TRP A 115 17.39 11.68 -3.28
N HIS A 116 18.67 11.89 -3.63
CA HIS A 116 19.70 12.27 -2.66
C HIS A 116 19.43 13.59 -1.94
N ARG A 117 18.67 14.50 -2.57
CA ARG A 117 18.27 15.75 -1.94
C ARG A 117 17.19 15.58 -0.89
N HIS A 118 16.56 14.39 -0.81
CA HIS A 118 15.42 14.11 0.06
C HIS A 118 14.27 15.11 -0.09
N ASP A 119 14.14 15.72 -1.26
CA ASP A 119 13.11 16.69 -1.58
C ASP A 119 11.78 15.96 -1.84
N PRO A 120 10.75 16.13 -0.99
CA PRO A 120 9.47 15.47 -1.18
C PRO A 120 8.66 16.03 -2.36
N ASP A 121 9.07 17.16 -2.95
CA ASP A 121 8.47 17.74 -4.16
C ASP A 121 9.12 17.23 -5.45
N PHE A 122 10.26 16.54 -5.34
CA PHE A 122 10.89 15.92 -6.50
C PHE A 122 10.04 14.78 -7.04
N ALA A 123 9.81 14.76 -8.36
CA ALA A 123 9.17 13.68 -9.11
C ALA A 123 10.04 13.26 -10.30
N PRO A 124 10.18 11.95 -10.59
CA PRO A 124 10.67 11.50 -11.89
C PRO A 124 9.76 12.00 -13.02
N GLU A 125 10.30 12.16 -14.22
CA GLU A 125 9.48 12.57 -15.38
C GLU A 125 8.28 11.61 -15.57
N GLY A 126 7.07 12.18 -15.67
CA GLY A 126 5.82 11.42 -15.77
C GLY A 126 5.37 10.72 -14.50
N GLY A 127 6.09 10.91 -13.38
CA GLY A 127 5.77 10.32 -12.09
C GLY A 127 5.15 11.32 -11.11
N GLU A 128 4.94 10.86 -9.88
CA GLU A 128 4.43 11.64 -8.76
C GLU A 128 5.56 12.00 -7.78
N SER A 129 5.54 13.21 -7.24
CA SER A 129 6.30 13.54 -6.03
C SER A 129 5.69 12.86 -4.80
N ARG A 130 6.46 12.77 -3.71
CA ARG A 130 5.93 12.23 -2.45
C ARG A 130 4.78 13.06 -1.88
N HIS A 131 4.80 14.40 -2.04
CA HIS A 131 3.70 15.27 -1.65
C HIS A 131 2.44 15.01 -2.47
N GLN A 132 2.55 14.90 -3.81
CA GLN A 132 1.43 14.56 -4.67
C GLN A 132 0.83 13.20 -4.33
N PHE A 133 1.69 12.20 -4.16
CA PHE A 133 1.30 10.85 -3.80
C PHE A 133 0.61 10.81 -2.44
N HIS A 134 1.20 11.43 -1.41
CA HIS A 134 0.57 11.52 -0.08
C HIS A 134 -0.80 12.20 -0.13
N ALA A 135 -0.92 13.33 -0.83
CA ALA A 135 -2.20 14.02 -0.99
C ALA A 135 -3.26 13.11 -1.62
N ARG A 136 -2.91 12.33 -2.66
CA ARG A 136 -3.80 11.35 -3.30
C ARG A 136 -4.21 10.23 -2.34
N VAL A 137 -3.29 9.70 -1.53
CA VAL A 137 -3.60 8.68 -0.53
C VAL A 137 -4.54 9.23 0.54
N MET A 138 -4.33 10.45 1.02
CA MET A 138 -5.25 11.09 1.98
C MET A 138 -6.62 11.34 1.35
N GLN A 139 -6.69 11.72 0.09
CA GLN A 139 -7.95 11.83 -0.64
C GLN A 139 -8.68 10.47 -0.72
N ALA A 140 -7.96 9.37 -0.96
CA ALA A 140 -8.53 8.03 -0.96
C ALA A 140 -9.13 7.66 0.41
N VAL A 141 -8.43 7.97 1.50
CA VAL A 141 -8.94 7.76 2.87
C VAL A 141 -10.20 8.58 3.12
N GLN A 142 -10.20 9.86 2.78
CA GLN A 142 -11.38 10.73 2.96
C GLN A 142 -12.58 10.25 2.14
N ALA A 143 -12.37 9.82 0.89
CA ALA A 143 -13.43 9.27 0.04
C ALA A 143 -14.02 7.98 0.65
N LEU A 144 -13.18 7.09 1.17
CA LEU A 144 -13.61 5.87 1.83
C LEU A 144 -14.41 6.18 3.11
N LEU A 145 -13.97 7.13 3.93
CA LEU A 145 -14.70 7.53 5.14
C LEU A 145 -16.08 8.13 4.79
N ALA A 146 -16.15 8.99 3.78
CA ALA A 146 -17.42 9.56 3.32
C ALA A 146 -18.38 8.47 2.82
N GLN A 147 -17.88 7.52 2.02
CA GLN A 147 -18.64 6.36 1.56
C GLN A 147 -19.11 5.51 2.75
N SER A 148 -18.21 5.23 3.69
CA SER A 148 -18.50 4.43 4.89
C SER A 148 -19.60 5.06 5.74
N ALA A 149 -19.55 6.36 5.95
CA ALA A 149 -20.60 7.09 6.66
C ALA A 149 -21.96 6.96 5.98
N SER A 150 -22.01 7.01 4.63
CA SER A 150 -23.25 6.86 3.85
C SER A 150 -23.82 5.43 3.87
N GLN A 151 -22.95 4.42 4.03
CA GLN A 151 -23.29 3.01 4.01
C GLN A 151 -23.42 2.38 5.41
N GLY A 152 -23.09 3.12 6.46
CA GLY A 152 -23.07 2.62 7.83
C GLY A 152 -21.91 1.63 8.12
N TRP A 153 -20.79 1.74 7.41
CA TRP A 153 -19.61 0.88 7.63
C TRP A 153 -18.75 1.45 8.76
N SER A 154 -18.40 0.61 9.72
CA SER A 154 -17.42 0.92 10.77
C SER A 154 -16.03 0.35 10.51
N SER A 155 -15.92 -0.53 9.53
CA SER A 155 -14.68 -1.22 9.16
C SER A 155 -14.62 -1.49 7.67
N ALA A 156 -13.41 -1.57 7.09
CA ALA A 156 -13.19 -2.03 5.71
C ALA A 156 -11.83 -2.71 5.58
N VAL A 157 -11.69 -3.57 4.57
CA VAL A 157 -10.42 -4.11 4.11
C VAL A 157 -9.99 -3.36 2.86
N VAL A 158 -8.74 -2.87 2.85
CA VAL A 158 -8.15 -2.17 1.70
C VAL A 158 -6.94 -2.95 1.21
N VAL A 159 -6.98 -3.45 -0.02
CA VAL A 159 -5.83 -4.09 -0.66
C VAL A 159 -5.16 -3.10 -1.60
N SER A 160 -3.92 -2.74 -1.28
CA SER A 160 -3.18 -1.69 -1.96
C SER A 160 -1.69 -2.01 -2.07
N HIS A 161 -0.81 -1.04 -1.94
CA HIS A 161 0.60 -1.10 -2.30
C HIS A 161 1.51 -0.64 -1.16
N GLY A 162 2.79 -0.97 -1.28
CA GLY A 162 3.78 -0.63 -0.26
C GLY A 162 3.93 0.87 -0.01
N GLY A 163 3.89 1.68 -1.05
CA GLY A 163 3.96 3.13 -0.92
C GLY A 163 2.73 3.71 -0.22
N VAL A 164 1.52 3.25 -0.57
CA VAL A 164 0.28 3.71 0.07
C VAL A 164 0.30 3.43 1.58
N LEU A 165 0.69 2.22 1.98
CA LEU A 165 0.80 1.88 3.39
C LEU A 165 1.87 2.72 4.10
N ASP A 166 3.00 3.04 3.42
CA ASP A 166 4.04 3.92 3.96
C ASP A 166 3.50 5.36 4.20
N MET A 167 2.68 5.90 3.29
CA MET A 167 2.06 7.22 3.47
C MET A 167 1.12 7.23 4.69
N ILE A 168 0.32 6.19 4.88
CA ILE A 168 -0.56 6.04 6.05
C ILE A 168 0.28 5.88 7.32
N TYR A 169 1.35 5.09 7.30
CA TYR A 169 2.25 4.92 8.44
C TYR A 169 2.89 6.25 8.86
N ARG A 170 3.39 7.03 7.89
CA ARG A 170 3.97 8.36 8.15
C ARG A 170 2.96 9.33 8.75
N SER A 171 1.73 9.33 8.25
CA SER A 171 0.64 10.14 8.82
C SER A 171 0.32 9.74 10.27
N ALA A 172 0.34 8.43 10.58
CA ALA A 172 0.07 7.93 11.93
C ALA A 172 1.20 8.23 12.93
N THR A 173 2.45 8.29 12.46
CA THR A 173 3.63 8.46 13.34
C THR A 173 4.22 9.86 13.32
N GLY A 174 3.68 10.77 12.51
CA GLY A 174 4.21 12.12 12.34
C GLY A 174 5.56 12.17 11.61
N GLN A 175 5.93 11.10 10.89
CA GLN A 175 7.18 11.06 10.15
C GLN A 175 7.15 11.97 8.92
N SER A 176 8.27 12.60 8.63
CA SER A 176 8.44 13.42 7.43
C SER A 176 8.25 12.61 6.15
N LEU A 177 7.71 13.23 5.11
CA LEU A 177 7.68 12.67 3.77
C LEU A 177 9.08 12.62 3.12
N ALA A 178 10.03 13.42 3.61
CA ALA A 178 11.45 13.30 3.27
C ALA A 178 12.08 12.08 3.97
N GLY A 179 13.10 11.51 3.36
CA GLY A 179 13.86 10.42 3.97
C GLY A 179 13.31 9.01 3.69
N PRO A 180 13.99 7.99 4.23
CA PRO A 180 13.73 6.59 3.94
C PRO A 180 12.43 6.09 4.56
N ARG A 181 11.95 4.94 4.07
CA ARG A 181 10.92 4.16 4.76
C ARG A 181 11.53 3.50 6.00
N GLU A 182 10.86 3.65 7.15
CA GLU A 182 11.32 3.09 8.42
C GLU A 182 10.55 1.84 8.86
N CYS A 183 9.35 1.60 8.28
CA CYS A 183 8.53 0.44 8.60
C CYS A 183 8.67 -0.69 7.58
N LEU A 184 8.55 -1.92 8.05
CA LEU A 184 8.41 -3.08 7.19
C LEU A 184 6.97 -3.18 6.67
N ILE A 185 6.83 -3.42 5.37
CA ILE A 185 5.53 -3.61 4.71
C ILE A 185 5.65 -4.87 3.84
N PRO A 186 5.52 -6.06 4.44
CA PRO A 186 5.65 -7.32 3.71
C PRO A 186 4.50 -7.53 2.72
N ASN A 187 4.74 -8.28 1.64
CA ASN A 187 3.67 -8.70 0.74
C ASN A 187 2.62 -9.49 1.51
N VAL A 188 1.35 -9.14 1.31
CA VAL A 188 0.18 -9.67 2.02
C VAL A 188 0.26 -9.51 3.55
N GLY A 189 1.17 -8.66 4.04
CA GLY A 189 1.19 -8.24 5.43
C GLY A 189 -0.09 -7.51 5.79
N LEU A 190 -0.68 -7.88 6.92
CA LEU A 190 -1.94 -7.30 7.43
C LEU A 190 -1.63 -6.25 8.48
N SER A 191 -2.13 -5.04 8.27
CA SER A 191 -2.02 -3.94 9.22
C SER A 191 -3.42 -3.47 9.61
N HIS A 192 -3.61 -3.13 10.89
CA HIS A 192 -4.85 -2.58 11.41
C HIS A 192 -4.59 -1.15 11.89
N VAL A 193 -5.30 -0.22 11.30
CA VAL A 193 -5.23 1.22 11.59
C VAL A 193 -6.63 1.73 11.86
N ARG A 194 -6.78 2.60 12.86
CA ARG A 194 -8.03 3.33 13.11
C ARG A 194 -7.86 4.78 12.66
N THR A 195 -8.87 5.34 12.04
CA THR A 195 -8.80 6.73 11.57
C THR A 195 -10.16 7.40 11.50
N ASP A 196 -10.18 8.71 11.72
CA ASP A 196 -11.28 9.62 11.40
C ASP A 196 -10.96 10.51 10.18
N GLY A 197 -9.81 10.24 9.51
CA GLY A 197 -9.31 10.98 8.37
C GLY A 197 -8.31 12.09 8.71
N GLU A 198 -8.25 12.53 9.95
CA GLU A 198 -7.25 13.47 10.46
C GLU A 198 -6.26 12.77 11.38
N ARG A 199 -6.76 11.91 12.26
CA ARG A 199 -5.96 11.10 13.19
C ARG A 199 -5.85 9.67 12.68
N PHE A 200 -4.67 9.07 12.87
CA PHE A 200 -4.40 7.68 12.55
C PHE A 200 -3.78 7.00 13.77
N GLU A 201 -4.35 5.88 14.18
CA GLU A 201 -3.86 5.05 15.28
C GLU A 201 -3.45 3.69 14.74
N ILE A 202 -2.18 3.31 14.87
CA ILE A 202 -1.69 1.99 14.49
C ILE A 202 -2.03 1.02 15.63
N VAL A 203 -2.96 0.10 15.40
CA VAL A 203 -3.32 -0.97 16.35
C VAL A 203 -2.35 -2.14 16.21
N GLN A 204 -2.05 -2.54 14.97
CA GLN A 204 -1.02 -3.53 14.63
C GLN A 204 -0.50 -3.29 13.22
N TRP A 205 0.73 -3.73 12.94
CA TRP A 205 1.38 -3.44 11.68
C TRP A 205 2.12 -4.64 11.12
N GLY A 206 1.91 -4.90 9.80
CA GLY A 206 2.70 -5.84 9.01
C GLY A 206 2.65 -7.29 9.48
N GLN A 207 1.55 -7.75 10.06
CA GLN A 207 1.41 -9.13 10.55
C GLN A 207 1.42 -10.13 9.41
N THR A 208 2.20 -11.20 9.56
CA THR A 208 2.41 -12.23 8.53
C THR A 208 2.20 -13.66 9.00
N ALA A 209 1.71 -13.88 10.22
CA ALA A 209 1.53 -15.22 10.79
C ALA A 209 0.67 -16.15 9.90
N HIS A 210 -0.28 -15.58 9.14
CA HIS A 210 -1.09 -16.36 8.20
C HIS A 210 -0.30 -16.86 6.97
N LEU A 211 0.93 -16.38 6.77
CA LEU A 211 1.83 -16.81 5.69
C LEU A 211 2.83 -17.88 6.12
N ASP A 212 2.78 -18.32 7.37
CA ASP A 212 3.71 -19.31 7.90
C ASP A 212 3.75 -20.59 7.02
N GLY A 213 4.97 -21.05 6.77
CA GLY A 213 5.23 -22.18 5.88
C GLY A 213 5.36 -21.84 4.40
N LEU A 214 5.11 -20.59 3.98
CA LEU A 214 5.45 -20.14 2.63
C LEU A 214 6.92 -19.66 2.56
N PRO A 215 7.56 -19.73 1.39
CA PRO A 215 8.86 -19.10 1.19
C PRO A 215 8.83 -17.60 1.52
N PRO A 216 9.94 -17.02 2.02
CA PRO A 216 10.01 -15.59 2.26
C PRO A 216 9.91 -14.81 0.96
N SER A 217 9.16 -13.70 0.96
CA SER A 217 9.16 -12.73 -0.14
C SER A 217 10.48 -11.98 -0.20
N ALA A 218 10.83 -11.53 -1.42
CA ALA A 218 11.88 -10.53 -1.56
C ALA A 218 11.50 -9.26 -0.78
N VAL A 219 12.33 -8.88 0.16
CA VAL A 219 12.15 -7.65 0.95
C VAL A 219 13.10 -6.60 0.38
N TYR A 220 12.57 -5.45 -0.02
CA TYR A 220 13.42 -4.27 -0.21
C TYR A 220 14.11 -4.00 1.14
N PRO A 221 15.44 -3.99 1.20
CA PRO A 221 16.14 -3.68 2.44
C PRO A 221 15.62 -2.33 2.95
N THR A 222 15.13 -2.30 4.18
CA THR A 222 14.85 -1.04 4.88
C THR A 222 16.14 -0.24 4.89
N GLY A 223 16.13 0.94 4.30
CA GLY A 223 17.34 1.75 4.12
C GLY A 223 18.10 1.54 2.80
N ALA A 224 17.73 0.60 1.90
CA ALA A 224 18.40 0.50 0.59
C ALA A 224 17.99 1.62 -0.37
N ALA A 225 16.75 2.08 -0.32
CA ALA A 225 16.34 3.32 -0.98
C ALA A 225 16.86 4.58 -0.28
N SER A 226 17.49 4.46 0.89
CA SER A 226 18.12 5.55 1.65
C SER A 226 19.65 5.61 1.50
N ARG A 227 20.23 4.71 0.73
CA ARG A 227 21.66 4.76 0.34
C ARG A 227 21.83 5.24 -1.11
N VAL A 228 20.78 5.83 -1.66
CA VAL A 228 20.85 6.60 -2.90
C VAL A 228 20.73 8.06 -2.57
#